data_980b0a18b1bfa81f614df41fda46ad99
#
_entry.id   980b0a18b1bfa81f614df41fda46ad99
#
_cell.length_a   1.000
_cell.length_b   1.000
_cell.length_c   1.000
_cell.angle_alpha   90.00
_cell.angle_beta   90.00
_cell.angle_gamma   90.00
#
_symmetry.space_group_name_H-M   'P 1'
#
loop_
_entity.id
_entity.type
_entity.pdbx_description
1 polymer ?
#
loop_
_entity_poly.entity_id
_entity_poly.type
_entity_poly.pdbx_seq_one_letter_code
_entity_poly.pdbx_strand_id
1 'polypeptide(L)'
;LYHARPEVKSGQTRHFFRAFQFPRTYLPPHFMAEIRPFAALRPKPELAARICELPYDVMSSAEARQLASGNPLSFLHVSKPEIDLPAGTDLYSPQVYAKGKENFQKLIADGGLRQDPRPCFYLYRQVMGKHTQTGLVAAASCEDYLRNIVKKHELTRPDKEDDRVRHIETLNSQTGPVFLTYRAVTALDDLFAKITSTPPEIDFTAADGVRHSAWVISDARNLDLVQAEFARIPFLYIADGHHRCAAAARVYLQRRNSPSTALRAPSPPVGEKDGMRGTGGDESAHFLAVIFPHNQMQILPYNRVLKDLNGLSTAQLLEKLDGVFILKPASAAVQPSRKHELGLFLAGQWHSLHFRPHFASAKDPIEKLDVTLLQKFVLDPIFGVADPRTSQRINFVGGIRGVGELEKLANSGDYACAFSMFPTGIEDLMAIADAGGIMPPKSTWFEPKLRDAMFCHMI
;
A
#
# COMPACT_ATOMS: atom_id res chain seq x y z
N LEU A 1 -64.93 -25.85 -14.35
CA LEU A 1 -63.81 -26.60 -13.84
C LEU A 1 -62.55 -25.75 -14.00
N TYR A 2 -62.17 -25.10 -12.92
CA TYR A 2 -61.05 -24.17 -12.83
C TYR A 2 -59.73 -24.92 -12.60
N HIS A 3 -58.71 -24.62 -13.41
CA HIS A 3 -57.32 -25.00 -13.14
C HIS A 3 -56.58 -23.83 -12.44
N ALA A 4 -56.18 -24.08 -11.21
CA ALA A 4 -55.31 -23.22 -10.45
C ALA A 4 -53.85 -23.39 -10.88
N ARG A 5 -53.12 -22.27 -11.08
CA ARG A 5 -51.67 -22.25 -11.25
C ARG A 5 -51.00 -22.13 -9.85
N PRO A 6 -49.88 -22.79 -9.60
CA PRO A 6 -49.16 -22.63 -8.33
C PRO A 6 -48.32 -21.37 -8.34
N GLU A 7 -48.41 -20.58 -7.23
CA GLU A 7 -47.55 -19.45 -6.91
C GLU A 7 -46.12 -19.94 -6.59
N VAL A 8 -45.13 -19.30 -7.23
CA VAL A 8 -43.71 -19.46 -6.90
C VAL A 8 -43.40 -18.51 -5.77
N LYS A 9 -43.17 -19.03 -4.57
CA LYS A 9 -42.64 -18.28 -3.42
C LYS A 9 -41.17 -18.00 -3.65
N SER A 10 -40.79 -16.70 -3.75
CA SER A 10 -39.42 -16.20 -3.73
C SER A 10 -38.84 -16.40 -2.34
N GLY A 11 -37.93 -17.37 -2.17
CA GLY A 11 -37.13 -17.56 -0.98
C GLY A 11 -35.99 -16.57 -0.93
N GLN A 12 -36.10 -15.56 -0.09
CA GLN A 12 -34.97 -14.70 0.30
C GLN A 12 -34.03 -15.48 1.21
N THR A 13 -32.89 -15.88 0.68
CA THR A 13 -31.78 -16.41 1.50
C THR A 13 -31.06 -15.24 2.16
N ARG A 14 -31.47 -14.91 3.38
CA ARG A 14 -30.71 -14.00 4.25
C ARG A 14 -29.50 -14.74 4.80
N HIS A 15 -28.32 -14.46 4.27
CA HIS A 15 -27.07 -14.85 4.92
C HIS A 15 -26.89 -14.01 6.20
N PHE A 16 -27.11 -14.64 7.34
CA PHE A 16 -26.78 -14.12 8.66
C PHE A 16 -25.25 -14.12 8.84
N PHE A 17 -24.61 -12.98 8.64
CA PHE A 17 -23.32 -12.73 9.22
C PHE A 17 -23.52 -12.48 10.72
N ARG A 18 -23.27 -13.48 11.54
CA ARG A 18 -23.14 -13.33 12.98
C ARG A 18 -21.83 -12.57 13.26
N ALA A 19 -21.94 -11.28 13.56
CA ALA A 19 -20.85 -10.53 14.16
C ALA A 19 -20.58 -11.12 15.54
N PHE A 20 -19.43 -11.76 15.70
CA PHE A 20 -18.91 -12.11 17.02
C PHE A 20 -18.47 -10.82 17.72
N GLN A 21 -19.33 -10.30 18.60
CA GLN A 21 -18.94 -9.28 19.55
C GLN A 21 -18.12 -9.96 20.66
N PHE A 22 -16.81 -9.73 20.68
CA PHE A 22 -15.98 -10.07 21.82
C PHE A 22 -16.17 -9.03 22.92
N PRO A 23 -16.35 -9.43 24.20
CA PRO A 23 -16.46 -8.49 25.31
C PRO A 23 -15.13 -7.75 25.53
N ARG A 24 -15.23 -6.44 25.75
CA ARG A 24 -14.12 -5.55 26.12
C ARG A 24 -13.67 -5.83 27.55
N THR A 25 -12.93 -6.92 27.80
CA THR A 25 -12.12 -7.02 29.05
C THR A 25 -11.16 -8.19 28.94
N TYR A 26 -9.90 -7.93 29.27
CA TYR A 26 -8.75 -8.83 29.31
C TYR A 26 -8.10 -9.14 27.96
N LEU A 27 -7.18 -8.27 27.54
CA LEU A 27 -6.11 -8.67 26.61
C LEU A 27 -5.04 -9.42 27.44
N PRO A 28 -4.77 -10.70 27.16
CA PRO A 28 -3.65 -11.40 27.77
C PRO A 28 -2.31 -10.80 27.25
N PRO A 29 -1.18 -10.99 27.98
CA PRO A 29 0.10 -10.30 27.75
C PRO A 29 0.84 -10.64 26.44
N HIS A 30 0.18 -11.16 25.40
CA HIS A 30 0.76 -11.56 24.12
C HIS A 30 0.16 -10.85 22.88
N PHE A 31 -0.38 -9.63 23.05
CA PHE A 31 -1.03 -8.87 21.95
C PHE A 31 -0.28 -7.58 21.63
N MET A 32 1.03 -7.66 21.47
CA MET A 32 1.86 -6.56 20.99
C MET A 32 2.48 -6.94 19.66
N ALA A 33 2.74 -5.94 18.82
CA ALA A 33 3.29 -6.16 17.49
C ALA A 33 4.70 -6.78 17.55
N GLU A 34 4.88 -7.93 16.92
CA GLU A 34 6.18 -8.60 16.82
C GLU A 34 6.90 -8.19 15.54
N ILE A 35 8.14 -7.72 15.72
CA ILE A 35 9.07 -7.46 14.63
C ILE A 35 10.42 -8.11 14.93
N ARG A 36 11.17 -8.49 13.88
CA ARG A 36 12.51 -9.06 14.02
C ARG A 36 13.52 -8.36 13.12
N PRO A 37 14.79 -8.30 13.54
CA PRO A 37 15.87 -8.02 12.64
C PRO A 37 16.04 -9.19 11.66
N PHE A 38 16.49 -8.92 10.45
CA PHE A 38 16.74 -9.93 9.42
C PHE A 38 17.98 -9.58 8.63
N ALA A 39 18.60 -10.57 7.99
CA ALA A 39 19.71 -10.33 7.09
C ALA A 39 19.17 -9.97 5.72
N ALA A 40 19.14 -8.68 5.37
CA ALA A 40 18.60 -8.24 4.11
C ALA A 40 19.51 -8.57 2.93
N LEU A 41 18.93 -8.94 1.80
CA LEU A 41 19.60 -8.89 0.51
C LEU A 41 19.38 -7.48 -0.06
N ARG A 42 20.47 -6.72 -0.27
CA ARG A 42 20.44 -5.29 -0.61
C ARG A 42 21.35 -4.95 -1.79
N PRO A 43 21.07 -3.86 -2.54
CA PRO A 43 21.97 -3.39 -3.56
C PRO A 43 23.31 -2.93 -2.96
N LYS A 44 24.37 -3.04 -3.72
CA LYS A 44 25.61 -2.32 -3.41
C LYS A 44 25.31 -0.80 -3.44
N PRO A 45 25.88 -0.01 -2.52
CA PRO A 45 25.59 1.42 -2.43
C PRO A 45 25.71 2.17 -3.76
N GLU A 46 26.76 1.90 -4.51
CA GLU A 46 27.07 2.51 -5.82
C GLU A 46 26.13 2.10 -6.95
N LEU A 47 25.37 1.02 -6.78
CA LEU A 47 24.42 0.49 -7.76
C LEU A 47 22.94 0.77 -7.38
N ALA A 48 22.70 1.24 -6.15
CA ALA A 48 21.35 1.38 -5.60
C ALA A 48 20.43 2.26 -6.50
N ALA A 49 20.93 3.37 -7.01
CA ALA A 49 20.19 4.26 -7.91
C ALA A 49 19.77 3.60 -9.24
N ARG A 50 20.48 2.54 -9.67
CA ARG A 50 20.21 1.81 -10.92
C ARG A 50 19.35 0.58 -10.69
N ILE A 51 19.35 0.05 -9.46
CA ILE A 51 18.65 -1.20 -9.11
C ILE A 51 17.27 -0.91 -8.55
N CYS A 52 17.18 0.02 -7.59
CA CYS A 52 15.93 0.26 -6.84
C CYS A 52 14.86 0.94 -7.69
N GLU A 53 13.68 0.33 -7.76
CA GLU A 53 12.61 0.78 -8.65
C GLU A 53 11.30 1.02 -7.91
N LEU A 54 10.39 1.72 -8.56
CA LEU A 54 9.01 1.86 -8.08
C LEU A 54 8.30 0.50 -7.99
N PRO A 55 7.34 0.34 -7.08
CA PRO A 55 6.58 -0.90 -6.96
C PRO A 55 5.85 -1.25 -8.25
N TYR A 56 5.70 -2.55 -8.48
CA TYR A 56 5.10 -3.12 -9.70
C TYR A 56 3.68 -2.61 -10.03
N ASP A 57 2.92 -2.19 -9.00
CA ASP A 57 1.50 -1.84 -9.07
C ASP A 57 1.21 -0.36 -9.36
N VAL A 58 2.25 0.47 -9.47
CA VAL A 58 2.10 1.92 -9.76
C VAL A 58 2.32 2.27 -11.23
N MET A 59 2.65 1.28 -12.08
CA MET A 59 2.91 1.49 -13.50
C MET A 59 2.40 0.34 -14.38
N SER A 60 2.11 0.63 -15.64
CA SER A 60 1.83 -0.35 -16.68
C SER A 60 3.10 -1.09 -17.13
N SER A 61 2.94 -2.23 -17.85
CA SER A 61 4.07 -2.94 -18.43
C SER A 61 4.76 -2.14 -19.55
N ALA A 62 4.05 -1.26 -20.24
CA ALA A 62 4.62 -0.37 -21.24
C ALA A 62 5.52 0.70 -20.60
N GLU A 63 5.07 1.34 -19.54
CA GLU A 63 5.86 2.29 -18.73
C GLU A 63 7.09 1.61 -18.13
N ALA A 64 6.93 0.41 -17.56
CA ALA A 64 8.04 -0.36 -16.99
C ALA A 64 9.12 -0.69 -18.05
N ARG A 65 8.69 -1.09 -19.27
CA ARG A 65 9.64 -1.35 -20.39
C ARG A 65 10.41 -0.10 -20.77
N GLN A 66 9.75 1.06 -20.78
CA GLN A 66 10.40 2.34 -21.07
C GLN A 66 11.38 2.73 -19.95
N LEU A 67 11.00 2.59 -18.68
CA LEU A 67 11.84 2.92 -17.52
C LEU A 67 13.09 2.03 -17.44
N ALA A 68 12.94 0.72 -17.70
CA ALA A 68 14.03 -0.24 -17.66
C ALA A 68 14.94 -0.17 -18.94
N SER A 69 14.53 0.58 -19.98
CA SER A 69 15.27 0.64 -21.23
C SER A 69 16.70 1.13 -21.02
N GLY A 70 17.68 0.36 -21.51
CA GLY A 70 19.10 0.67 -21.37
C GLY A 70 19.69 0.47 -19.96
N ASN A 71 18.90 -0.04 -19.01
CA ASN A 71 19.36 -0.34 -17.67
C ASN A 71 19.14 -1.82 -17.31
N PRO A 72 20.06 -2.74 -17.62
CA PRO A 72 19.92 -4.16 -17.32
C PRO A 72 19.98 -4.49 -15.84
N LEU A 73 20.27 -3.51 -14.96
CA LEU A 73 20.24 -3.65 -13.51
C LEU A 73 18.90 -3.27 -12.89
N SER A 74 17.99 -2.65 -13.67
CA SER A 74 16.69 -2.24 -13.16
C SER A 74 15.93 -3.41 -12.54
N PHE A 75 15.44 -3.24 -11.31
CA PHE A 75 14.67 -4.28 -10.64
C PHE A 75 13.30 -4.52 -11.29
N LEU A 76 12.88 -3.68 -12.24
CA LEU A 76 11.69 -3.93 -13.05
C LEU A 76 11.80 -5.23 -13.87
N HIS A 77 13.00 -5.66 -14.24
CA HIS A 77 13.23 -6.98 -14.86
C HIS A 77 12.87 -8.15 -13.92
N VAL A 78 12.81 -7.91 -12.61
CA VAL A 78 12.43 -8.90 -11.59
C VAL A 78 10.97 -8.73 -11.17
N SER A 79 10.53 -7.49 -10.89
CA SER A 79 9.20 -7.21 -10.37
C SER A 79 8.10 -7.18 -11.45
N LYS A 80 8.49 -6.94 -12.72
CA LYS A 80 7.63 -6.93 -13.93
C LYS A 80 8.31 -7.66 -15.09
N PRO A 81 8.64 -8.96 -14.94
CA PRO A 81 9.50 -9.69 -15.88
C PRO A 81 8.90 -9.88 -17.26
N GLU A 82 7.61 -9.63 -17.44
CA GLU A 82 6.95 -9.59 -18.74
C GLU A 82 7.54 -8.55 -19.70
N ILE A 83 8.31 -7.57 -19.18
CA ILE A 83 8.98 -6.58 -20.04
C ILE A 83 10.11 -7.20 -20.90
N ASP A 84 10.63 -8.35 -20.48
CA ASP A 84 11.68 -9.11 -21.18
C ASP A 84 11.11 -10.20 -22.10
N LEU A 85 9.80 -10.32 -22.17
CA LEU A 85 9.10 -11.33 -22.95
C LEU A 85 8.37 -10.69 -24.15
N PRO A 86 7.96 -11.50 -25.15
CA PRO A 86 7.21 -11.00 -26.28
C PRO A 86 5.94 -10.23 -25.87
N ALA A 87 5.62 -9.19 -26.63
CA ALA A 87 4.39 -8.43 -26.41
C ALA A 87 3.15 -9.34 -26.48
N GLY A 88 2.20 -9.15 -25.56
CA GLY A 88 1.00 -9.98 -25.47
C GLY A 88 1.18 -11.27 -24.63
N THR A 89 2.37 -11.50 -24.05
CA THR A 89 2.53 -12.60 -23.08
C THR A 89 1.55 -12.42 -21.93
N ASP A 90 0.84 -13.49 -21.55
CA ASP A 90 -0.03 -13.50 -20.38
C ASP A 90 0.81 -13.22 -19.11
N LEU A 91 0.45 -12.13 -18.41
CA LEU A 91 1.17 -11.64 -17.23
C LEU A 91 1.25 -12.64 -16.08
N TYR A 92 0.33 -13.61 -16.06
CA TYR A 92 0.22 -14.64 -15.02
C TYR A 92 0.72 -16.01 -15.46
N SER A 93 1.34 -16.10 -16.64
CA SER A 93 1.88 -17.34 -17.15
C SER A 93 3.14 -17.79 -16.39
N PRO A 94 3.41 -19.10 -16.26
CA PRO A 94 4.59 -19.63 -15.57
C PRO A 94 5.93 -19.07 -16.09
N GLN A 95 5.99 -18.78 -17.39
CA GLN A 95 7.21 -18.22 -18.02
C GLN A 95 7.57 -16.83 -17.50
N VAL A 96 6.57 -16.01 -17.11
CA VAL A 96 6.81 -14.67 -16.53
C VAL A 96 7.52 -14.81 -15.18
N TYR A 97 7.03 -15.68 -14.30
CA TYR A 97 7.66 -15.93 -12.99
C TYR A 97 9.05 -16.57 -13.12
N ALA A 98 9.21 -17.52 -14.07
CA ALA A 98 10.51 -18.14 -14.35
C ALA A 98 11.53 -17.09 -14.82
N LYS A 99 11.10 -16.13 -15.68
CA LYS A 99 11.96 -15.03 -16.13
C LYS A 99 12.35 -14.10 -14.98
N GLY A 100 11.41 -13.78 -14.10
CA GLY A 100 11.69 -13.00 -12.89
C GLY A 100 12.73 -13.67 -11.99
N LYS A 101 12.63 -15.01 -11.81
CA LYS A 101 13.62 -15.77 -11.05
C LYS A 101 15.01 -15.76 -11.72
N GLU A 102 15.07 -15.97 -13.02
CA GLU A 102 16.32 -15.92 -13.80
C GLU A 102 17.02 -14.56 -13.61
N ASN A 103 16.25 -13.45 -13.79
CA ASN A 103 16.77 -12.11 -13.65
C ASN A 103 17.22 -11.80 -12.21
N PHE A 104 16.47 -12.26 -11.21
CA PHE A 104 16.84 -12.09 -9.80
C PHE A 104 18.13 -12.82 -9.45
N GLN A 105 18.24 -14.10 -9.85
CA GLN A 105 19.45 -14.90 -9.65
C GLN A 105 20.65 -14.31 -10.36
N LYS A 106 20.47 -13.81 -11.58
CA LYS A 106 21.51 -13.11 -12.32
C LYS A 106 22.00 -11.86 -11.60
N LEU A 107 21.06 -11.02 -11.10
CA LEU A 107 21.41 -9.80 -10.38
C LEU A 107 22.21 -10.09 -9.09
N ILE A 108 21.91 -11.19 -8.40
CA ILE A 108 22.67 -11.68 -7.24
C ILE A 108 24.06 -12.20 -7.68
N ALA A 109 24.12 -13.07 -8.69
CA ALA A 109 25.37 -13.68 -9.15
C ALA A 109 26.37 -12.65 -9.70
N ASP A 110 25.87 -11.63 -10.39
CA ASP A 110 26.68 -10.51 -10.90
C ASP A 110 27.09 -9.51 -9.79
N GLY A 111 26.67 -9.78 -8.53
CA GLY A 111 27.02 -8.97 -7.36
C GLY A 111 26.33 -7.62 -7.31
N GLY A 112 25.21 -7.43 -8.02
CA GLY A 112 24.35 -6.25 -7.91
C GLY A 112 23.68 -6.16 -6.54
N LEU A 113 23.22 -7.32 -6.04
CA LEU A 113 22.69 -7.47 -4.68
C LEU A 113 23.67 -8.28 -3.82
N ARG A 114 23.74 -7.94 -2.54
CA ARG A 114 24.53 -8.68 -1.54
C ARG A 114 23.70 -8.98 -0.30
N GLN A 115 23.87 -10.18 0.26
CA GLN A 115 23.29 -10.61 1.51
C GLN A 115 24.08 -10.03 2.68
N ASP A 116 23.40 -9.42 3.65
CA ASP A 116 24.06 -9.02 4.91
C ASP A 116 24.49 -10.26 5.71
N PRO A 117 25.65 -10.20 6.42
CA PRO A 117 26.21 -11.37 7.10
C PRO A 117 25.47 -11.77 8.37
N ARG A 118 24.63 -10.91 8.91
CA ARG A 118 23.87 -11.12 10.15
C ARG A 118 22.55 -10.35 10.15
N PRO A 119 21.57 -10.78 10.95
CA PRO A 119 20.33 -10.03 11.13
C PRO A 119 20.56 -8.63 11.68
N CYS A 120 19.92 -7.62 11.05
CA CYS A 120 19.96 -6.22 11.41
C CYS A 120 18.55 -5.62 11.29
N PHE A 121 18.30 -4.51 11.96
CA PHE A 121 17.29 -3.56 11.53
C PHE A 121 17.93 -2.53 10.61
N TYR A 122 17.09 -1.82 9.85
CA TYR A 122 17.57 -0.74 9.00
C TYR A 122 16.66 0.47 9.16
N LEU A 123 17.21 1.67 8.94
CA LEU A 123 16.39 2.86 8.76
C LEU A 123 16.34 3.19 7.27
N TYR A 124 15.17 3.54 6.82
CA TYR A 124 14.93 3.99 5.46
C TYR A 124 14.28 5.36 5.49
N ARG A 125 15.00 6.38 5.00
CA ARG A 125 14.52 7.75 4.88
C ARG A 125 14.18 8.06 3.43
N GLN A 126 13.06 8.73 3.25
CA GLN A 126 12.64 9.30 1.98
C GLN A 126 12.42 10.79 2.14
N VAL A 127 12.90 11.57 1.15
CA VAL A 127 12.70 13.04 1.09
C VAL A 127 12.06 13.37 -0.27
N MET A 128 10.86 13.94 -0.24
CA MET A 128 10.11 14.38 -1.42
C MET A 128 9.73 15.84 -1.26
N GLY A 129 10.45 16.73 -1.95
CA GLY A 129 10.31 18.18 -1.75
C GLY A 129 10.59 18.59 -0.32
N LYS A 130 9.59 19.11 0.39
CA LYS A 130 9.70 19.50 1.82
C LYS A 130 9.34 18.36 2.79
N HIS A 131 8.76 17.28 2.28
CA HIS A 131 8.34 16.16 3.13
C HIS A 131 9.49 15.19 3.37
N THR A 132 9.68 14.82 4.63
CA THR A 132 10.68 13.82 5.07
C THR A 132 10.00 12.80 5.96
N GLN A 133 10.21 11.53 5.66
CA GLN A 133 9.76 10.41 6.49
C GLN A 133 10.88 9.40 6.69
N THR A 134 11.01 8.84 7.88
CA THR A 134 12.02 7.84 8.25
C THR A 134 11.33 6.67 8.91
N GLY A 135 11.44 5.48 8.31
CA GLY A 135 10.83 4.24 8.81
C GLY A 135 11.86 3.20 9.20
N LEU A 136 11.47 2.32 10.10
CA LEU A 136 12.21 1.11 10.45
C LEU A 136 11.92 0.02 9.44
N VAL A 137 12.96 -0.58 8.86
CA VAL A 137 12.85 -1.78 8.03
C VAL A 137 13.06 -3.00 8.92
N ALA A 138 12.08 -3.89 8.92
CA ALA A 138 12.03 -5.06 9.77
C ALA A 138 11.27 -6.21 9.09
N ALA A 139 11.42 -7.40 9.63
CA ALA A 139 10.57 -8.55 9.36
C ALA A 139 9.41 -8.55 10.37
N ALA A 140 8.18 -8.30 9.92
CA ALA A 140 6.97 -8.22 10.73
C ALA A 140 6.22 -9.57 10.72
N SER A 141 5.56 -9.92 11.83
CA SER A 141 4.92 -11.22 12.03
C SER A 141 3.72 -11.47 11.11
N CYS A 142 3.73 -12.56 10.35
CA CYS A 142 2.56 -13.05 9.60
C CYS A 142 1.41 -13.46 10.53
N GLU A 143 1.72 -13.98 11.71
CA GLU A 143 0.71 -14.35 12.71
C GLU A 143 -0.04 -13.12 13.23
N ASP A 144 0.67 -12.00 13.44
CA ASP A 144 0.05 -10.73 13.84
C ASP A 144 -0.88 -10.17 12.76
N TYR A 145 -0.54 -10.38 11.48
CA TYR A 145 -1.46 -10.07 10.39
C TYR A 145 -2.72 -10.93 10.43
N LEU A 146 -2.59 -12.23 10.68
CA LEU A 146 -3.72 -13.15 10.77
C LEU A 146 -4.62 -12.83 11.97
N ARG A 147 -4.03 -12.42 13.11
CA ARG A 147 -4.74 -12.03 14.35
C ARG A 147 -5.25 -10.58 14.34
N ASN A 148 -5.03 -9.83 13.25
CA ASN A 148 -5.40 -8.42 13.13
C ASN A 148 -4.72 -7.49 14.17
N ILE A 149 -3.51 -7.84 14.62
CA ILE A 149 -2.59 -6.95 15.33
C ILE A 149 -1.95 -6.00 14.31
N VAL A 150 -1.63 -6.50 13.11
CA VAL A 150 -1.40 -5.68 11.93
C VAL A 150 -2.76 -5.38 11.31
N LYS A 151 -3.26 -4.16 11.56
CA LYS A 151 -4.61 -3.70 11.21
C LYS A 151 -4.77 -3.47 9.72
N LYS A 152 -5.93 -3.87 9.19
CA LYS A 152 -6.32 -3.77 7.78
C LYS A 152 -7.41 -2.72 7.63
N HIS A 153 -7.41 -2.03 6.51
CA HIS A 153 -8.47 -1.09 6.15
C HIS A 153 -8.96 -1.24 4.69
N GLU A 154 -8.41 -2.23 3.95
CA GLU A 154 -8.78 -2.52 2.57
C GLU A 154 -8.91 -4.03 2.36
N LEU A 155 -9.88 -4.44 1.53
CA LEU A 155 -10.01 -5.82 1.09
C LEU A 155 -9.07 -6.10 -0.08
N THR A 156 -8.42 -7.24 -0.02
CA THR A 156 -7.55 -7.72 -1.08
C THR A 156 -8.34 -8.45 -2.18
N ARG A 157 -7.79 -8.46 -3.39
CA ARG A 157 -8.34 -9.18 -4.54
C ARG A 157 -7.62 -10.50 -4.71
N PRO A 158 -8.36 -11.63 -4.85
CA PRO A 158 -7.76 -12.97 -4.98
C PRO A 158 -6.76 -13.10 -6.12
N ASP A 159 -7.06 -12.52 -7.31
CA ASP A 159 -6.18 -12.54 -8.47
C ASP A 159 -4.81 -11.87 -8.20
N LYS A 160 -4.81 -10.78 -7.43
CA LYS A 160 -3.60 -10.06 -7.05
C LYS A 160 -2.82 -10.77 -5.94
N GLU A 161 -3.52 -11.39 -5.00
CA GLU A 161 -2.87 -12.23 -3.99
C GLU A 161 -2.19 -13.43 -4.63
N ASP A 162 -2.88 -14.15 -5.52
CA ASP A 162 -2.35 -15.33 -6.22
C ASP A 162 -1.08 -14.98 -7.01
N ASP A 163 -1.09 -13.84 -7.69
CA ASP A 163 0.08 -13.32 -8.38
C ASP A 163 1.27 -13.12 -7.44
N ARG A 164 1.04 -12.43 -6.32
CA ARG A 164 2.11 -12.18 -5.34
C ARG A 164 2.59 -13.44 -4.62
N VAL A 165 1.71 -14.39 -4.31
CA VAL A 165 2.08 -15.70 -3.76
C VAL A 165 3.04 -16.41 -4.71
N ARG A 166 2.67 -16.55 -6.00
CA ARG A 166 3.52 -17.17 -7.02
C ARG A 166 4.88 -16.47 -7.15
N HIS A 167 4.87 -15.13 -7.12
CA HIS A 167 6.11 -14.35 -7.19
C HIS A 167 7.03 -14.64 -5.99
N ILE A 168 6.49 -14.57 -4.76
CA ILE A 168 7.26 -14.85 -3.53
C ILE A 168 7.80 -16.29 -3.55
N GLU A 169 6.96 -17.28 -3.87
CA GLU A 169 7.38 -18.69 -3.92
C GLU A 169 8.46 -18.94 -4.98
N THR A 170 8.30 -18.34 -6.16
CA THR A 170 9.24 -18.54 -7.27
C THR A 170 10.61 -17.92 -6.97
N LEU A 171 10.65 -16.73 -6.38
CA LEU A 171 11.90 -16.06 -6.00
C LEU A 171 12.48 -16.58 -4.67
N ASN A 172 11.68 -17.26 -3.85
CA ASN A 172 11.97 -17.55 -2.45
C ASN A 172 12.38 -16.29 -1.68
N SER A 173 11.72 -15.18 -1.97
CA SER A 173 12.04 -13.85 -1.44
C SER A 173 10.86 -12.91 -1.51
N GLN A 174 10.79 -11.99 -0.56
CA GLN A 174 9.94 -10.82 -0.57
C GLN A 174 10.78 -9.61 -0.97
N THR A 175 10.49 -9.02 -2.11
CA THR A 175 11.32 -8.01 -2.78
C THR A 175 10.75 -6.60 -2.75
N GLY A 176 9.47 -6.46 -2.40
CA GLY A 176 8.76 -5.20 -2.22
C GLY A 176 8.21 -5.10 -0.80
N PRO A 177 8.62 -4.12 -0.01
CA PRO A 177 8.20 -4.02 1.39
C PRO A 177 6.72 -3.63 1.51
N VAL A 178 6.09 -4.12 2.58
CA VAL A 178 4.79 -3.61 3.05
C VAL A 178 5.03 -2.28 3.75
N PHE A 179 4.20 -1.29 3.47
CA PHE A 179 4.25 0.01 4.09
C PHE A 179 3.34 0.01 5.33
N LEU A 180 3.94 -0.02 6.51
CA LEU A 180 3.23 0.00 7.79
C LEU A 180 3.39 1.33 8.50
N THR A 181 2.48 1.61 9.42
CA THR A 181 2.59 2.75 10.34
C THR A 181 2.22 2.34 11.76
N TYR A 182 2.74 3.11 12.74
CA TYR A 182 2.47 2.95 14.18
C TYR A 182 2.27 4.32 14.82
N ARG A 183 1.63 4.37 16.00
CA ARG A 183 1.56 5.60 16.80
C ARG A 183 2.94 5.96 17.31
N ALA A 184 3.43 7.15 16.95
CA ALA A 184 4.79 7.60 17.25
C ALA A 184 5.18 7.41 18.72
N VAL A 185 6.44 6.99 18.94
CA VAL A 185 7.04 6.73 20.26
C VAL A 185 8.33 7.54 20.36
N THR A 186 8.38 8.46 21.30
CA THR A 186 9.51 9.41 21.45
C THR A 186 10.87 8.71 21.57
N ALA A 187 10.95 7.59 22.29
CA ALA A 187 12.22 6.85 22.44
C ALA A 187 12.75 6.31 21.09
N LEU A 188 11.84 5.88 20.19
CA LEU A 188 12.22 5.47 18.83
C LEU A 188 12.58 6.68 17.96
N ASP A 189 11.83 7.77 18.06
CA ASP A 189 12.10 9.01 17.31
C ASP A 189 13.50 9.57 17.66
N ASP A 190 13.85 9.60 18.94
CA ASP A 190 15.17 10.05 19.44
C ASP A 190 16.30 9.13 18.94
N LEU A 191 16.10 7.80 19.03
CA LEU A 191 17.07 6.82 18.51
C LEU A 191 17.28 6.99 17.00
N PHE A 192 16.20 7.10 16.22
CA PHE A 192 16.28 7.21 14.77
C PHE A 192 16.90 8.56 14.36
N ALA A 193 16.60 9.65 15.06
CA ALA A 193 17.25 10.95 14.86
C ALA A 193 18.75 10.86 15.09
N LYS A 194 19.19 10.19 16.17
CA LYS A 194 20.62 9.98 16.48
C LYS A 194 21.32 9.15 15.39
N ILE A 195 20.73 8.05 14.94
CA ILE A 195 21.35 7.20 13.91
C ILE A 195 21.44 7.96 12.58
N THR A 196 20.37 8.64 12.19
CA THR A 196 20.31 9.36 10.92
C THR A 196 21.07 10.69 10.90
N SER A 197 21.69 11.09 12.02
CA SER A 197 22.68 12.18 12.06
C SER A 197 24.05 11.74 11.52
N THR A 198 24.28 10.45 11.33
CA THR A 198 25.49 9.91 10.70
C THR A 198 25.29 9.76 9.18
N PRO A 199 26.38 9.69 8.39
CA PRO A 199 26.25 9.41 6.96
C PRO A 199 25.52 8.09 6.69
N PRO A 200 24.57 8.07 5.72
CA PRO A 200 23.91 6.83 5.33
C PRO A 200 24.84 5.89 4.57
N GLU A 201 24.57 4.60 4.62
CA GLU A 201 25.29 3.62 3.78
C GLU A 201 24.83 3.69 2.33
N ILE A 202 23.54 3.86 2.09
CA ILE A 202 22.97 4.07 0.75
C ILE A 202 22.34 5.46 0.72
N ASP A 203 22.64 6.23 -0.33
CA ASP A 203 22.06 7.55 -0.54
C ASP A 203 22.01 7.89 -2.03
N PHE A 204 20.81 8.06 -2.57
CA PHE A 204 20.63 8.45 -3.96
C PHE A 204 19.32 9.20 -4.16
N THR A 205 19.25 9.97 -5.24
CA THR A 205 18.01 10.60 -5.72
C THR A 205 17.52 9.86 -6.96
N ALA A 206 16.31 9.35 -6.92
CA ALA A 206 15.69 8.66 -8.04
C ALA A 206 15.19 9.64 -9.11
N ALA A 207 14.82 9.13 -10.30
CA ALA A 207 14.38 9.93 -11.43
C ALA A 207 13.13 10.78 -11.16
N ASP A 208 12.30 10.40 -10.21
CA ASP A 208 11.12 11.15 -9.74
C ASP A 208 11.46 12.28 -8.73
N GLY A 209 12.75 12.51 -8.46
CA GLY A 209 13.22 13.53 -7.55
C GLY A 209 13.16 13.16 -6.06
N VAL A 210 12.72 11.95 -5.73
CA VAL A 210 12.71 11.46 -4.34
C VAL A 210 14.10 10.98 -3.96
N ARG A 211 14.63 11.51 -2.84
CA ARG A 211 15.88 11.04 -2.26
C ARG A 211 15.62 9.89 -1.31
N HIS A 212 16.42 8.83 -1.44
CA HIS A 212 16.36 7.61 -0.65
C HIS A 212 17.67 7.40 0.08
N SER A 213 17.61 7.25 1.41
CA SER A 213 18.80 7.03 2.24
C SER A 213 18.56 5.86 3.19
N ALA A 214 19.58 5.05 3.45
CA ALA A 214 19.50 3.92 4.37
C ALA A 214 20.67 3.83 5.32
N TRP A 215 20.39 3.38 6.56
CA TRP A 215 21.34 3.11 7.63
C TRP A 215 21.12 1.71 8.17
N VAL A 216 22.19 1.06 8.63
CA VAL A 216 22.15 -0.26 9.26
C VAL A 216 22.18 -0.11 10.77
N ILE A 217 21.29 -0.78 11.48
CA ILE A 217 21.30 -0.92 12.93
C ILE A 217 21.77 -2.33 13.26
N SER A 218 23.01 -2.47 13.66
CA SER A 218 23.65 -3.78 13.88
C SER A 218 24.25 -3.97 15.26
N ASP A 219 24.32 -2.91 16.08
CA ASP A 219 24.80 -3.01 17.46
C ASP A 219 23.72 -3.58 18.39
N ALA A 220 24.12 -4.48 19.30
CA ALA A 220 23.18 -5.22 20.15
C ALA A 220 22.29 -4.32 20.98
N ARG A 221 22.81 -3.22 21.54
CA ARG A 221 22.06 -2.32 22.39
C ARG A 221 20.90 -1.64 21.64
N ASN A 222 21.15 -1.20 20.42
CA ASN A 222 20.11 -0.56 19.59
C ASN A 222 19.10 -1.60 19.06
N LEU A 223 19.56 -2.83 18.74
CA LEU A 223 18.66 -3.93 18.38
C LEU A 223 17.68 -4.23 19.52
N ASP A 224 18.21 -4.41 20.76
CA ASP A 224 17.41 -4.69 21.95
C ASP A 224 16.43 -3.54 22.25
N LEU A 225 16.87 -2.29 22.13
CA LEU A 225 16.02 -1.12 22.36
C LEU A 225 14.86 -1.06 21.37
N VAL A 226 15.13 -1.26 20.08
CA VAL A 226 14.07 -1.29 19.04
C VAL A 226 13.07 -2.40 19.33
N GLN A 227 13.53 -3.61 19.62
CA GLN A 227 12.64 -4.74 19.94
C GLN A 227 11.82 -4.47 21.21
N ALA A 228 12.43 -3.94 22.26
CA ALA A 228 11.76 -3.62 23.53
C ALA A 228 10.68 -2.55 23.37
N GLU A 229 10.92 -1.50 22.57
CA GLU A 229 9.92 -0.46 22.32
C GLU A 229 8.78 -0.97 21.42
N PHE A 230 9.08 -1.75 20.36
CA PHE A 230 8.03 -2.34 19.52
C PHE A 230 7.18 -3.35 20.28
N ALA A 231 7.77 -4.11 21.21
CA ALA A 231 7.01 -5.01 22.09
C ALA A 231 6.02 -4.30 23.03
N ARG A 232 5.96 -2.96 23.02
CA ARG A 232 4.97 -2.14 23.74
C ARG A 232 3.94 -1.51 22.80
N ILE A 233 4.11 -1.64 21.49
CA ILE A 233 3.21 -1.09 20.49
C ILE A 233 2.07 -2.10 20.27
N PRO A 234 0.80 -1.73 20.60
CA PRO A 234 -0.29 -2.69 20.55
C PRO A 234 -0.69 -3.07 19.12
N PHE A 235 -0.57 -2.15 18.16
CA PHE A 235 -1.00 -2.37 16.79
C PHE A 235 -0.09 -1.69 15.79
N LEU A 236 0.12 -2.36 14.64
CA LEU A 236 0.61 -1.76 13.41
C LEU A 236 -0.56 -1.60 12.43
N TYR A 237 -0.45 -0.68 11.50
CA TYR A 237 -1.50 -0.41 10.51
C TYR A 237 -0.90 -0.49 9.11
N ILE A 238 -1.54 -1.21 8.20
CA ILE A 238 -1.11 -1.25 6.81
C ILE A 238 -1.47 0.10 6.19
N ALA A 239 -0.48 0.83 5.71
CA ALA A 239 -0.67 2.05 4.93
C ALA A 239 -0.82 1.71 3.43
N ASP A 240 0.10 0.88 2.91
CA ASP A 240 0.09 0.42 1.52
C ASP A 240 0.65 -1.02 1.44
N GLY A 241 0.25 -1.79 0.44
CA GLY A 241 0.73 -3.16 0.23
C GLY A 241 -0.12 -4.25 0.88
N HIS A 242 -1.44 -4.07 1.00
CA HIS A 242 -2.37 -5.09 1.52
C HIS A 242 -2.22 -6.44 0.82
N HIS A 243 -2.08 -6.46 -0.52
CA HIS A 243 -1.87 -7.69 -1.28
C HIS A 243 -0.53 -8.35 -0.98
N ARG A 244 0.54 -7.58 -0.75
CA ARG A 244 1.86 -8.09 -0.35
C ARG A 244 1.81 -8.76 1.01
N CYS A 245 1.15 -8.12 1.97
CA CYS A 245 0.98 -8.66 3.32
C CYS A 245 0.13 -9.95 3.31
N ALA A 246 -1.01 -9.94 2.60
CA ALA A 246 -1.88 -11.11 2.47
C ALA A 246 -1.16 -12.29 1.80
N ALA A 247 -0.41 -12.03 0.72
CA ALA A 247 0.35 -13.06 0.02
C ALA A 247 1.45 -13.67 0.92
N ALA A 248 2.19 -12.86 1.67
CA ALA A 248 3.19 -13.36 2.61
C ALA A 248 2.57 -14.25 3.69
N ALA A 249 1.44 -13.86 4.25
CA ALA A 249 0.71 -14.67 5.23
C ALA A 249 0.21 -16.00 4.62
N ARG A 250 -0.22 -16.01 3.35
CA ARG A 250 -0.62 -17.24 2.64
C ARG A 250 0.58 -18.17 2.41
N VAL A 251 1.73 -17.65 1.99
CA VAL A 251 2.96 -18.43 1.83
C VAL A 251 3.38 -19.05 3.17
N TYR A 252 3.33 -18.28 4.26
CA TYR A 252 3.59 -18.79 5.60
C TYR A 252 2.66 -19.98 5.95
N LEU A 253 1.34 -19.84 5.76
CA LEU A 253 0.38 -20.91 6.05
C LEU A 253 0.59 -22.15 5.18
N GLN A 254 0.92 -21.98 3.90
CA GLN A 254 1.20 -23.07 2.98
C GLN A 254 2.45 -23.84 3.42
N ARG A 255 3.55 -23.15 3.75
CA ARG A 255 4.80 -23.78 4.20
C ARG A 255 4.62 -24.47 5.54
N ARG A 256 3.94 -23.86 6.50
CA ARG A 256 3.65 -24.46 7.80
C ARG A 256 2.83 -25.73 7.71
N ASN A 257 1.88 -25.81 6.77
CA ASN A 257 0.98 -26.96 6.60
C ASN A 257 1.52 -28.01 5.62
N SER A 258 2.64 -27.76 4.94
CA SER A 258 3.24 -28.73 4.02
C SER A 258 3.97 -29.84 4.78
N PRO A 259 3.71 -31.14 4.51
CA PRO A 259 4.39 -32.26 5.17
C PRO A 259 5.90 -32.30 4.96
N SER A 260 6.42 -31.49 4.02
CA SER A 260 7.83 -31.44 3.58
C SER A 260 8.78 -30.65 4.51
N THR A 261 8.32 -30.18 5.67
CA THR A 261 9.23 -29.54 6.66
C THR A 261 10.24 -30.52 7.26
N ALA A 262 10.16 -31.81 6.94
CA ALA A 262 11.10 -32.85 7.39
C ALA A 262 12.39 -32.94 6.55
N LEU A 263 12.50 -32.26 5.40
CA LEU A 263 13.68 -32.28 4.53
C LEU A 263 14.22 -30.86 4.29
N ARG A 264 14.62 -30.21 5.38
CA ARG A 264 15.45 -29.01 5.29
C ARG A 264 16.84 -29.43 4.82
N ALA A 265 17.24 -29.02 3.63
CA ALA A 265 18.66 -29.10 3.24
C ALA A 265 19.46 -28.32 4.30
N PRO A 266 20.55 -28.92 4.84
CA PRO A 266 21.39 -28.23 5.80
C PRO A 266 21.97 -26.98 5.13
N SER A 267 21.84 -25.83 5.81
CA SER A 267 22.59 -24.64 5.46
C SER A 267 24.07 -24.99 5.40
N PRO A 268 24.87 -24.44 4.47
CA PRO A 268 26.32 -24.71 4.44
C PRO A 268 26.91 -24.37 5.81
N PRO A 269 27.92 -25.14 6.29
CA PRO A 269 28.46 -24.95 7.62
C PRO A 269 29.12 -23.58 7.73
N VAL A 270 28.52 -22.71 8.47
CA VAL A 270 29.19 -21.49 8.99
C VAL A 270 30.04 -21.95 10.16
N GLY A 271 31.37 -21.73 10.07
CA GLY A 271 32.32 -22.12 11.08
C GLY A 271 31.92 -21.65 12.48
N GLU A 272 31.98 -22.61 13.40
CA GLU A 272 31.81 -22.35 14.83
C GLU A 272 32.80 -21.30 15.31
N LYS A 273 32.29 -20.14 15.76
CA LYS A 273 32.84 -19.37 16.88
C LYS A 273 31.82 -18.35 17.36
N ASP A 274 31.57 -18.43 18.68
CA ASP A 274 30.91 -17.48 19.57
C ASP A 274 29.39 -17.31 19.53
N GLY A 275 28.72 -18.06 20.38
CA GLY A 275 27.88 -17.60 21.50
C GLY A 275 26.58 -16.80 21.22
N MET A 276 25.99 -16.79 20.00
CA MET A 276 24.59 -16.38 19.83
C MET A 276 23.85 -17.49 19.10
N ARG A 277 22.93 -18.15 19.81
CA ARG A 277 21.98 -19.08 19.20
C ARG A 277 21.14 -18.30 18.19
N GLY A 278 21.52 -18.34 16.92
CA GLY A 278 20.62 -18.06 15.83
C GLY A 278 19.48 -19.05 15.92
N THR A 279 18.31 -18.59 16.36
CA THR A 279 17.07 -19.38 16.26
C THR A 279 16.81 -19.55 14.78
N GLY A 280 17.10 -20.74 14.24
CA GLY A 280 16.74 -21.14 12.88
C GLY A 280 15.22 -21.25 12.75
N GLY A 281 14.52 -20.12 12.91
CA GLY A 281 13.08 -20.00 12.70
C GLY A 281 12.77 -19.98 11.22
N ASP A 282 11.56 -20.36 10.87
CA ASP A 282 11.04 -20.26 9.50
C ASP A 282 10.93 -18.77 9.12
N GLU A 283 11.83 -18.31 8.22
CA GLU A 283 11.85 -16.92 7.76
C GLU A 283 10.52 -16.52 7.07
N SER A 284 9.77 -17.49 6.51
CA SER A 284 8.47 -17.26 5.94
C SER A 284 7.38 -16.87 6.96
N ALA A 285 7.65 -17.06 8.27
CA ALA A 285 6.75 -16.61 9.33
C ALA A 285 6.69 -15.08 9.48
N HIS A 286 7.55 -14.37 8.76
CA HIS A 286 7.63 -12.92 8.80
C HIS A 286 7.60 -12.33 7.40
N PHE A 287 7.14 -11.08 7.29
CA PHE A 287 7.10 -10.36 6.03
C PHE A 287 7.91 -9.06 6.10
N LEU A 288 8.52 -8.74 4.97
CA LEU A 288 9.30 -7.50 4.80
C LEU A 288 8.40 -6.28 4.95
N ALA A 289 8.74 -5.39 5.88
CA ALA A 289 8.00 -4.16 6.13
C ALA A 289 8.93 -2.96 6.32
N VAL A 290 8.44 -1.77 5.93
CA VAL A 290 8.97 -0.48 6.39
C VAL A 290 7.89 0.18 7.23
N ILE A 291 8.21 0.50 8.48
CA ILE A 291 7.27 0.88 9.53
C ILE A 291 7.55 2.32 9.95
N PHE A 292 6.66 3.26 9.61
CA PHE A 292 6.83 4.68 9.87
C PHE A 292 6.00 5.15 11.05
N PRO A 293 6.48 6.13 11.84
CA PRO A 293 5.62 6.80 12.80
C PRO A 293 4.53 7.58 12.07
N HIS A 294 3.29 7.51 12.58
CA HIS A 294 2.10 8.06 11.90
C HIS A 294 2.20 9.56 11.61
N ASN A 295 2.89 10.32 12.48
CA ASN A 295 3.08 11.77 12.36
C ASN A 295 4.07 12.19 11.25
N GLN A 296 4.75 11.23 10.61
CA GLN A 296 5.61 11.46 9.44
C GLN A 296 4.97 10.98 8.14
N MET A 297 3.73 10.50 8.17
CA MET A 297 3.06 9.97 6.99
C MET A 297 2.50 11.09 6.11
N GLN A 298 2.64 10.94 4.79
CA GLN A 298 2.00 11.81 3.82
C GLN A 298 0.98 11.04 2.99
N ILE A 299 -0.26 11.52 3.01
CA ILE A 299 -1.34 11.04 2.17
C ILE A 299 -1.72 12.16 1.21
N LEU A 300 -1.64 11.90 -0.09
CA LEU A 300 -2.09 12.80 -1.13
C LEU A 300 -3.55 12.52 -1.51
N PRO A 301 -4.25 13.48 -2.12
CA PRO A 301 -5.61 13.28 -2.59
C PRO A 301 -5.71 12.13 -3.58
N TYR A 302 -6.80 11.41 -3.56
CA TYR A 302 -7.18 10.52 -4.64
C TYR A 302 -8.36 11.16 -5.39
N ASN A 303 -8.06 11.82 -6.51
CA ASN A 303 -9.03 12.59 -7.29
C ASN A 303 -9.88 11.67 -8.19
N ARG A 304 -11.00 12.17 -8.71
CA ARG A 304 -11.93 11.43 -9.58
C ARG A 304 -12.15 12.19 -10.87
N VAL A 305 -12.23 11.45 -11.99
CA VAL A 305 -12.67 11.96 -13.29
C VAL A 305 -13.81 11.10 -13.82
N LEU A 306 -14.84 11.74 -14.39
CA LEU A 306 -16.02 11.06 -14.91
C LEU A 306 -16.13 11.29 -16.43
N LYS A 307 -16.44 10.23 -17.17
CA LYS A 307 -16.49 10.26 -18.64
C LYS A 307 -17.71 11.02 -19.18
N ASP A 308 -18.78 11.05 -18.42
CA ASP A 308 -20.02 11.69 -18.84
C ASP A 308 -20.81 12.26 -17.64
N LEU A 309 -21.81 13.06 -17.90
CA LEU A 309 -22.68 13.69 -16.89
C LEU A 309 -23.99 12.93 -16.66
N ASN A 310 -24.08 11.66 -17.01
CA ASN A 310 -25.29 10.84 -16.87
C ASN A 310 -26.53 11.43 -17.58
N GLY A 311 -26.31 11.97 -18.78
CA GLY A 311 -27.37 12.58 -19.59
C GLY A 311 -27.82 13.98 -19.12
N LEU A 312 -27.20 14.54 -18.09
CA LEU A 312 -27.51 15.89 -17.60
C LEU A 312 -26.77 16.94 -18.42
N SER A 313 -27.37 18.09 -18.61
CA SER A 313 -26.66 19.30 -19.04
C SER A 313 -25.82 19.86 -17.88
N THR A 314 -24.83 20.71 -18.21
CA THR A 314 -24.00 21.40 -17.22
C THR A 314 -24.87 22.16 -16.18
N ALA A 315 -25.89 22.85 -16.61
CA ALA A 315 -26.80 23.59 -15.73
C ALA A 315 -27.57 22.65 -14.78
N GLN A 316 -28.14 21.57 -15.31
CA GLN A 316 -28.86 20.58 -14.50
C GLN A 316 -27.94 19.88 -13.48
N LEU A 317 -26.69 19.61 -13.84
CA LEU A 317 -25.72 19.04 -12.91
C LEU A 317 -25.44 20.03 -11.77
N LEU A 318 -25.14 21.29 -12.09
CA LEU A 318 -24.87 22.32 -11.08
C LEU A 318 -26.06 22.53 -10.12
N GLU A 319 -27.29 22.52 -10.65
CA GLU A 319 -28.52 22.58 -9.84
C GLU A 319 -28.63 21.41 -8.85
N LYS A 320 -28.39 20.18 -9.33
CA LYS A 320 -28.38 18.99 -8.45
C LYS A 320 -27.28 19.04 -7.40
N LEU A 321 -26.09 19.51 -7.77
CA LEU A 321 -24.96 19.63 -6.84
C LEU A 321 -25.21 20.73 -5.80
N ASP A 322 -25.90 21.83 -6.14
CA ASP A 322 -26.27 22.86 -5.16
C ASP A 322 -27.20 22.33 -4.04
N GLY A 323 -27.96 21.28 -4.31
CA GLY A 323 -28.71 20.57 -3.27
C GLY A 323 -27.82 19.89 -2.21
N VAL A 324 -26.61 19.48 -2.57
CA VAL A 324 -25.66 18.76 -1.70
C VAL A 324 -24.61 19.70 -1.12
N PHE A 325 -24.14 20.66 -1.90
CA PHE A 325 -23.03 21.56 -1.56
C PHE A 325 -23.46 23.01 -1.46
N ILE A 326 -22.64 23.80 -0.81
CA ILE A 326 -22.55 25.25 -1.04
C ILE A 326 -21.54 25.39 -2.18
N LEU A 327 -22.04 25.74 -3.37
CA LEU A 327 -21.27 25.77 -4.60
C LEU A 327 -20.95 27.20 -5.00
N LYS A 328 -19.69 27.48 -5.37
CA LYS A 328 -19.25 28.80 -5.84
C LYS A 328 -18.28 28.64 -7.04
N PRO A 329 -18.43 29.45 -8.10
CA PRO A 329 -17.41 29.51 -9.15
C PRO A 329 -16.06 29.95 -8.57
N ALA A 330 -14.98 29.41 -9.10
CA ALA A 330 -13.62 29.75 -8.71
C ALA A 330 -12.81 30.21 -9.94
N SER A 331 -12.02 31.28 -9.78
CA SER A 331 -11.20 31.85 -10.85
C SER A 331 -9.88 31.12 -11.10
N ALA A 332 -9.54 30.17 -10.21
CA ALA A 332 -8.33 29.36 -10.29
C ALA A 332 -8.64 27.90 -9.91
N ALA A 333 -7.66 27.01 -10.16
CA ALA A 333 -7.76 25.60 -9.80
C ALA A 333 -8.04 25.43 -8.31
N VAL A 334 -9.04 24.63 -7.97
CA VAL A 334 -9.45 24.40 -6.59
C VAL A 334 -8.71 23.18 -6.03
N GLN A 335 -7.82 23.45 -5.07
CA GLN A 335 -7.19 22.42 -4.25
C GLN A 335 -7.79 22.52 -2.84
N PRO A 336 -8.60 21.55 -2.41
CA PRO A 336 -9.25 21.58 -1.09
C PRO A 336 -8.22 21.73 0.04
N SER A 337 -8.55 22.56 1.03
CA SER A 337 -7.65 22.88 2.16
C SER A 337 -8.04 22.21 3.47
N ARG A 338 -9.23 21.64 3.55
CA ARG A 338 -9.78 20.96 4.74
C ARG A 338 -10.82 19.91 4.35
N LYS A 339 -11.18 19.07 5.32
CA LYS A 339 -12.27 18.08 5.17
C LYS A 339 -13.58 18.76 4.77
N HIS A 340 -14.38 18.03 3.98
CA HIS A 340 -15.67 18.43 3.45
C HIS A 340 -15.63 19.54 2.41
N GLU A 341 -14.43 19.85 1.91
CA GLU A 341 -14.19 20.66 0.73
C GLU A 341 -13.79 19.79 -0.45
N LEU A 342 -14.33 20.09 -1.63
CA LEU A 342 -13.95 19.52 -2.92
C LEU A 342 -13.84 20.64 -3.97
N GLY A 343 -13.07 20.36 -5.03
CA GLY A 343 -13.16 21.15 -6.25
C GLY A 343 -13.88 20.37 -7.33
N LEU A 344 -14.58 21.04 -8.21
CA LEU A 344 -15.16 20.50 -9.43
C LEU A 344 -14.65 21.31 -10.63
N PHE A 345 -14.02 20.62 -11.56
CA PHE A 345 -13.73 21.18 -12.90
C PHE A 345 -14.78 20.66 -13.88
N LEU A 346 -15.53 21.57 -14.49
CA LEU A 346 -16.66 21.28 -15.36
C LEU A 346 -16.74 22.33 -16.48
N ALA A 347 -16.80 21.90 -17.72
CA ALA A 347 -16.94 22.78 -18.90
C ALA A 347 -15.93 23.96 -18.92
N GLY A 348 -14.66 23.69 -18.56
CA GLY A 348 -13.59 24.68 -18.54
C GLY A 348 -13.59 25.61 -17.30
N GLN A 349 -14.46 25.39 -16.32
CA GLN A 349 -14.61 26.23 -15.14
C GLN A 349 -14.41 25.44 -13.86
N TRP A 350 -13.61 25.98 -12.92
CA TRP A 350 -13.53 25.47 -11.56
C TRP A 350 -14.68 25.96 -10.68
N HIS A 351 -15.13 25.10 -9.79
CA HIS A 351 -16.09 25.39 -8.74
C HIS A 351 -15.56 24.86 -7.42
N SER A 352 -15.70 25.67 -6.36
CA SER A 352 -15.47 25.25 -4.97
C SER A 352 -16.76 24.66 -4.43
N LEU A 353 -16.68 23.48 -3.82
CA LEU A 353 -17.79 22.73 -3.28
C LEU A 353 -17.57 22.52 -1.77
N HIS A 354 -18.52 22.90 -0.94
CA HIS A 354 -18.51 22.62 0.50
C HIS A 354 -19.75 21.82 0.84
N PHE A 355 -19.62 20.61 1.39
CA PHE A 355 -20.77 19.84 1.82
C PHE A 355 -21.62 20.65 2.78
N ARG A 356 -22.94 20.67 2.56
CA ARG A 356 -23.87 21.27 3.51
C ARG A 356 -23.79 20.51 4.84
N PRO A 357 -23.81 21.17 6.02
CA PRO A 357 -23.47 20.56 7.31
C PRO A 357 -24.23 19.28 7.66
N HIS A 358 -25.48 19.16 7.24
CA HIS A 358 -26.29 17.98 7.53
C HIS A 358 -25.83 16.71 6.80
N PHE A 359 -25.13 16.81 5.65
CA PHE A 359 -24.53 15.66 4.97
C PHE A 359 -23.26 15.17 5.66
N ALA A 360 -22.52 16.05 6.32
CA ALA A 360 -21.26 15.76 7.01
C ALA A 360 -21.41 15.47 8.52
N SER A 361 -22.63 15.25 9.00
CA SER A 361 -22.95 15.11 10.44
C SER A 361 -22.85 13.68 10.98
N ALA A 362 -22.48 12.69 10.16
CA ALA A 362 -22.36 11.28 10.56
C ALA A 362 -21.38 11.13 11.75
N LYS A 363 -21.66 10.17 12.64
CA LYS A 363 -20.77 9.83 13.76
C LYS A 363 -19.77 8.72 13.39
N ASP A 364 -20.17 7.83 12.51
CA ASP A 364 -19.35 6.74 12.03
C ASP A 364 -18.13 7.27 11.25
N PRO A 365 -16.91 6.78 11.52
CA PRO A 365 -15.70 7.30 10.89
C PRO A 365 -15.65 7.04 9.36
N ILE A 366 -16.26 5.96 8.86
CA ILE A 366 -16.33 5.68 7.40
C ILE A 366 -17.33 6.62 6.73
N GLU A 367 -18.49 6.82 7.35
CA GLU A 367 -19.54 7.69 6.83
C GLU A 367 -19.14 9.18 6.79
N LYS A 368 -18.11 9.58 7.54
CA LYS A 368 -17.55 10.95 7.55
C LYS A 368 -16.55 11.22 6.43
N LEU A 369 -16.01 10.19 5.80
CA LEU A 369 -14.99 10.37 4.77
C LEU A 369 -15.56 11.11 3.57
N ASP A 370 -14.82 12.08 3.04
CA ASP A 370 -15.21 12.82 1.84
C ASP A 370 -15.45 11.89 0.65
N VAL A 371 -14.69 10.81 0.54
CA VAL A 371 -14.88 9.77 -0.48
C VAL A 371 -16.21 9.04 -0.32
N THR A 372 -16.64 8.77 0.92
CA THR A 372 -17.93 8.14 1.23
C THR A 372 -19.09 9.12 0.96
N LEU A 373 -18.94 10.36 1.41
CA LEU A 373 -19.95 11.41 1.17
C LEU A 373 -20.14 11.66 -0.32
N LEU A 374 -19.04 11.77 -1.09
CA LEU A 374 -19.09 11.94 -2.54
C LEU A 374 -19.77 10.74 -3.20
N GLN A 375 -19.44 9.52 -2.80
CA GLN A 375 -20.07 8.31 -3.33
C GLN A 375 -21.58 8.30 -3.07
N LYS A 376 -21.98 8.50 -1.83
CA LYS A 376 -23.34 8.34 -1.35
C LYS A 376 -24.30 9.41 -1.85
N PHE A 377 -23.83 10.65 -1.98
CA PHE A 377 -24.70 11.80 -2.28
C PHE A 377 -24.52 12.37 -3.68
N VAL A 378 -23.48 11.93 -4.42
CA VAL A 378 -23.16 12.48 -5.74
C VAL A 378 -22.95 11.37 -6.78
N LEU A 379 -21.96 10.49 -6.60
CA LEU A 379 -21.59 9.54 -7.65
C LEU A 379 -22.70 8.53 -7.93
N ASP A 380 -23.32 7.99 -6.91
CA ASP A 380 -24.46 7.06 -7.08
C ASP A 380 -25.73 7.79 -7.54
N PRO A 381 -26.31 8.73 -6.79
CA PRO A 381 -27.63 9.27 -7.15
C PRO A 381 -27.63 10.25 -8.33
N ILE A 382 -26.54 10.97 -8.60
CA ILE A 382 -26.48 11.97 -9.67
C ILE A 382 -25.81 11.39 -10.92
N PHE A 383 -24.63 10.74 -10.77
CA PHE A 383 -23.89 10.20 -11.90
C PHE A 383 -24.24 8.74 -12.23
N GLY A 384 -25.04 8.04 -11.40
CA GLY A 384 -25.38 6.63 -11.60
C GLY A 384 -24.20 5.68 -11.47
N VAL A 385 -23.16 6.05 -10.71
CA VAL A 385 -21.99 5.23 -10.42
C VAL A 385 -22.19 4.53 -9.07
N ALA A 386 -22.93 3.42 -9.06
CA ALA A 386 -23.25 2.68 -7.83
C ALA A 386 -22.02 2.00 -7.22
N ASP A 387 -21.16 1.37 -8.05
CA ASP A 387 -19.90 0.78 -7.59
C ASP A 387 -18.72 1.31 -8.42
N PRO A 388 -17.88 2.18 -7.84
CA PRO A 388 -16.74 2.76 -8.54
C PRO A 388 -15.61 1.76 -8.84
N ARG A 389 -15.63 0.53 -8.26
CA ARG A 389 -14.64 -0.52 -8.53
C ARG A 389 -14.85 -1.19 -9.89
N THR A 390 -16.11 -1.25 -10.33
CA THR A 390 -16.52 -1.97 -11.54
C THR A 390 -16.96 -1.04 -12.66
N SER A 391 -17.32 0.21 -12.33
CA SER A 391 -17.79 1.20 -13.31
C SER A 391 -16.67 1.64 -14.25
N GLN A 392 -16.94 1.60 -15.56
CA GLN A 392 -16.05 2.11 -16.61
C GLN A 392 -16.23 3.62 -16.85
N ARG A 393 -17.16 4.28 -16.14
CA ARG A 393 -17.50 5.69 -16.30
C ARG A 393 -16.72 6.61 -15.37
N ILE A 394 -15.99 6.05 -14.39
CA ILE A 394 -15.16 6.77 -13.44
C ILE A 394 -13.72 6.27 -13.50
N ASN A 395 -12.76 7.18 -13.41
CA ASN A 395 -11.35 6.88 -13.19
C ASN A 395 -10.79 7.69 -12.01
N PHE A 396 -9.62 7.26 -11.53
CA PHE A 396 -8.97 7.81 -10.35
C PHE A 396 -7.61 8.38 -10.70
N VAL A 397 -7.31 9.58 -10.18
CA VAL A 397 -6.06 10.30 -10.44
C VAL A 397 -5.36 10.56 -9.12
N GLY A 398 -4.18 9.96 -8.93
CA GLY A 398 -3.36 10.17 -7.73
C GLY A 398 -2.93 11.65 -7.61
N GLY A 399 -2.96 12.17 -6.40
CA GLY A 399 -2.67 13.58 -6.11
C GLY A 399 -1.26 14.04 -6.49
N ILE A 400 -0.33 13.10 -6.67
CA ILE A 400 1.03 13.39 -7.15
C ILE A 400 1.04 14.07 -8.54
N ARG A 401 0.01 13.86 -9.36
CA ARG A 401 -0.14 14.48 -10.68
C ARG A 401 -0.66 15.92 -10.61
N GLY A 402 -1.10 16.38 -9.43
CA GLY A 402 -1.64 17.72 -9.21
C GLY A 402 -3.02 17.95 -9.84
N VAL A 403 -3.58 19.12 -9.60
CA VAL A 403 -4.90 19.52 -10.14
C VAL A 403 -4.86 19.86 -11.63
N GLY A 404 -3.72 20.24 -12.17
CA GLY A 404 -3.54 20.49 -13.61
C GLY A 404 -3.77 19.25 -14.48
N GLU A 405 -3.52 18.06 -13.98
CA GLU A 405 -3.87 16.82 -14.70
C GLU A 405 -5.38 16.63 -14.80
N LEU A 406 -6.15 17.09 -13.83
CA LEU A 406 -7.62 17.04 -13.86
C LEU A 406 -8.17 17.94 -14.98
N GLU A 407 -7.62 19.17 -15.11
CA GLU A 407 -7.97 20.08 -16.20
C GLU A 407 -7.64 19.46 -17.56
N LYS A 408 -6.43 18.91 -17.69
CA LYS A 408 -5.97 18.28 -18.94
C LYS A 408 -6.89 17.12 -19.35
N LEU A 409 -7.24 16.22 -18.40
CA LEU A 409 -8.11 15.08 -18.66
C LEU A 409 -9.54 15.52 -19.02
N ALA A 410 -10.10 16.50 -18.31
CA ALA A 410 -11.45 16.99 -18.63
C ALA A 410 -11.51 17.80 -19.93
N ASN A 411 -10.40 18.43 -20.34
CA ASN A 411 -10.30 19.16 -21.61
C ASN A 411 -9.90 18.26 -22.79
N SER A 412 -9.46 17.01 -22.58
CA SER A 412 -9.10 16.08 -23.67
C SER A 412 -10.33 15.57 -24.46
N GLY A 413 -11.52 15.69 -23.88
CA GLY A 413 -12.73 15.08 -24.42
C GLY A 413 -13.00 13.66 -23.92
N ASP A 414 -12.06 13.03 -23.23
CA ASP A 414 -12.22 11.70 -22.66
C ASP A 414 -13.06 11.70 -21.38
N TYR A 415 -13.12 12.85 -20.69
CA TYR A 415 -13.85 13.04 -19.43
C TYR A 415 -14.66 14.34 -19.47
N ALA A 416 -15.86 14.28 -18.92
CA ALA A 416 -16.77 15.41 -18.88
C ALA A 416 -16.55 16.34 -17.66
N CYS A 417 -16.05 15.78 -16.56
CA CYS A 417 -15.72 16.56 -15.37
C CYS A 417 -14.70 15.84 -14.46
N ALA A 418 -14.16 16.62 -13.51
CA ALA A 418 -13.19 16.12 -12.53
C ALA A 418 -13.47 16.68 -11.14
N PHE A 419 -13.31 15.85 -10.10
CA PHE A 419 -13.36 16.25 -8.70
C PHE A 419 -11.96 16.21 -8.09
N SER A 420 -11.50 17.34 -7.56
CA SER A 420 -10.35 17.37 -6.64
C SER A 420 -10.84 17.14 -5.21
N MET A 421 -10.10 16.29 -4.48
CA MET A 421 -10.48 15.84 -3.14
C MET A 421 -9.53 16.42 -2.09
N PHE A 422 -10.02 16.53 -0.85
CA PHE A 422 -9.13 16.64 0.31
C PHE A 422 -8.54 15.26 0.64
N PRO A 423 -7.25 15.13 0.99
CA PRO A 423 -6.67 13.83 1.34
C PRO A 423 -7.28 13.27 2.62
N THR A 424 -7.51 11.95 2.63
CA THR A 424 -7.91 11.25 3.87
C THR A 424 -6.78 11.35 4.89
N GLY A 425 -7.11 11.68 6.14
CA GLY A 425 -6.12 11.79 7.21
C GLY A 425 -5.63 10.41 7.70
N ILE A 426 -4.39 10.36 8.20
CA ILE A 426 -3.86 9.13 8.80
C ILE A 426 -4.66 8.72 10.04
N GLU A 427 -5.15 9.68 10.82
CA GLU A 427 -5.99 9.41 11.99
C GLU A 427 -7.36 8.79 11.61
N ASP A 428 -7.93 9.18 10.45
CA ASP A 428 -9.17 8.57 9.95
C ASP A 428 -8.93 7.10 9.59
N LEU A 429 -7.82 6.80 8.90
CA LEU A 429 -7.43 5.44 8.55
C LEU A 429 -7.26 4.59 9.81
N MET A 430 -6.50 5.07 10.79
CA MET A 430 -6.24 4.34 12.03
C MET A 430 -7.53 4.11 12.82
N ALA A 431 -8.39 5.11 12.93
CA ALA A 431 -9.67 4.99 13.63
C ALA A 431 -10.61 3.97 12.96
N ILE A 432 -10.66 3.95 11.63
CA ILE A 432 -11.45 2.96 10.86
C ILE A 432 -10.89 1.55 11.06
N ALA A 433 -9.57 1.39 10.96
CA ALA A 433 -8.91 0.10 11.16
C ALA A 433 -9.05 -0.42 12.59
N ASP A 434 -9.02 0.47 13.61
CA ASP A 434 -9.26 0.13 15.02
C ASP A 434 -10.70 -0.35 15.25
N ALA A 435 -11.68 0.25 14.54
CA ALA A 435 -13.06 -0.18 14.56
C ALA A 435 -13.32 -1.49 13.76
N GLY A 436 -12.30 -2.05 13.10
CA GLY A 436 -12.44 -3.21 12.20
C GLY A 436 -13.19 -2.88 10.90
N GLY A 437 -13.27 -1.59 10.56
CA GLY A 437 -13.93 -1.10 9.34
C GLY A 437 -13.06 -1.25 8.10
N ILE A 438 -13.71 -1.22 6.94
CA ILE A 438 -13.06 -1.23 5.62
C ILE A 438 -13.38 0.09 4.91
N MET A 439 -12.33 0.75 4.45
CA MET A 439 -12.46 2.00 3.70
C MET A 439 -13.00 1.74 2.28
N PRO A 440 -13.72 2.70 1.69
CA PRO A 440 -14.02 2.65 0.27
C PRO A 440 -12.73 2.53 -0.57
N PRO A 441 -12.80 1.92 -1.75
CA PRO A 441 -11.63 1.78 -2.61
C PRO A 441 -11.09 3.16 -3.03
N LYS A 442 -9.77 3.24 -3.20
CA LYS A 442 -9.11 4.47 -3.65
C LYS A 442 -9.36 5.67 -2.71
N SER A 443 -9.30 5.41 -1.41
CA SER A 443 -9.45 6.42 -0.35
C SER A 443 -8.12 7.09 0.03
N THR A 444 -7.00 6.40 -0.13
CA THR A 444 -5.67 6.87 0.27
C THR A 444 -4.66 6.72 -0.86
N TRP A 445 -3.75 7.68 -0.97
CA TRP A 445 -2.60 7.64 -1.86
C TRP A 445 -1.36 8.05 -1.08
N PHE A 446 -0.61 7.07 -0.56
CA PHE A 446 0.61 7.33 0.20
C PHE A 446 1.78 7.71 -0.71
N GLU A 447 2.48 8.78 -0.35
CA GLU A 447 3.72 9.22 -0.98
C GLU A 447 4.75 9.64 0.09
N PRO A 448 6.05 9.50 -0.23
CA PRO A 448 6.63 8.85 -1.41
C PRO A 448 6.48 7.33 -1.40
N LYS A 449 6.44 6.71 -2.58
CA LYS A 449 6.36 5.24 -2.71
C LYS A 449 7.67 4.59 -2.28
N LEU A 450 7.57 3.48 -1.54
CA LEU A 450 8.71 2.64 -1.21
C LEU A 450 9.34 2.06 -2.49
N ARG A 451 10.65 1.79 -2.45
CA ARG A 451 11.33 1.15 -3.58
C ARG A 451 11.43 -0.34 -3.39
N ASP A 452 11.12 -1.09 -4.45
CA ASP A 452 11.47 -2.51 -4.57
C ASP A 452 12.99 -2.64 -4.65
N ALA A 453 13.52 -3.76 -4.16
CA ALA A 453 14.95 -4.08 -4.08
C ALA A 453 15.81 -3.20 -3.17
N MET A 454 15.28 -2.13 -2.55
CA MET A 454 16.05 -1.41 -1.52
C MET A 454 16.42 -2.36 -0.36
N PHE A 455 15.51 -3.28 -0.06
CA PHE A 455 15.67 -4.40 0.86
C PHE A 455 14.87 -5.57 0.32
N CYS A 456 15.46 -6.77 0.34
CA CYS A 456 14.76 -8.02 0.05
C CYS A 456 14.91 -8.96 1.26
N HIS A 457 13.84 -9.67 1.61
CA HIS A 457 13.83 -10.66 2.67
C HIS A 457 13.79 -12.05 2.03
N MET A 458 14.87 -12.82 2.18
CA MET A 458 14.96 -14.22 1.75
C MET A 458 14.22 -15.09 2.75
N ILE A 459 13.34 -16.01 2.27
CA ILE A 459 12.44 -16.79 3.13
C ILE A 459 12.59 -18.29 2.94
#